data_5a4fa8751e46ed20eb86c7e7f4c626af
#
_entry.id   5a4fa8751e46ed20eb86c7e7f4c626af
#
_cell.length_a   1.000
_cell.length_b   1.000
_cell.length_c   1.000
_cell.angle_alpha   90.00
_cell.angle_beta   90.00
_cell.angle_gamma   90.00
#
_symmetry.space_group_name_H-M   'P 1'
#
loop_
_entity.id
_entity.type
_entity.pdbx_description
1 polymer ?
#
loop_
_entity_poly.entity_id
_entity_poly.type
_entity_poly.pdbx_seq_one_letter_code
_entity_poly.pdbx_strand_id
1 'polypeptide(L)'
;MTFVAKYLGSNGWLIKFDKTNLIIDPWLTGDLVFPPGEWFFKGSLDNEILIEDKINIILLTQSLPDHCHIPSLKTFKKNIDIICSKSAKEILEKLEFSSIKVLKPSEKINIEDLEIEATAGAPVPQIENGYIVKDGKGKGFYIEPHGYLDGNVKSQEIDAVITPTINLGLPLVGSFV
;
A
#
# COMPACT_ATOMS: atom_id res chain seq x y z
N MET A 1 -7.50 22.27 2.61
CA MET A 1 -6.47 21.22 2.63
C MET A 1 -6.99 20.07 1.83
N THR A 2 -6.20 19.46 0.99
CA THR A 2 -6.67 18.43 0.07
C THR A 2 -6.68 17.06 0.74
N PHE A 3 -5.58 16.69 1.36
CA PHE A 3 -5.44 15.50 2.20
C PHE A 3 -4.23 15.66 3.12
N VAL A 4 -4.14 14.81 4.15
CA VAL A 4 -3.00 14.72 5.07
C VAL A 4 -2.40 13.32 4.95
N ALA A 5 -1.09 13.24 4.76
CA ALA A 5 -0.34 12.00 4.72
C ALA A 5 0.50 11.84 6.00
N LYS A 6 0.34 10.71 6.70
CA LYS A 6 1.13 10.33 7.88
C LYS A 6 1.89 9.05 7.56
N TYR A 7 3.22 9.11 7.66
CA TYR A 7 4.08 7.93 7.53
C TYR A 7 3.98 7.04 8.76
N LEU A 8 3.85 5.73 8.55
CA LEU A 8 3.67 4.72 9.61
C LEU A 8 4.86 3.75 9.73
N GLY A 9 5.90 3.93 8.93
CA GLY A 9 7.06 3.03 8.89
C GLY A 9 6.99 2.04 7.72
N SER A 10 8.16 1.52 7.31
CA SER A 10 8.32 0.68 6.12
C SER A 10 7.65 1.30 4.89
N ASN A 11 6.66 0.63 4.29
CA ASN A 11 5.86 1.16 3.18
C ASN A 11 4.50 1.72 3.65
N GLY A 12 4.28 1.79 4.97
CA GLY A 12 2.99 2.13 5.57
C GLY A 12 2.67 3.62 5.56
N TRP A 13 1.47 3.97 5.11
CA TRP A 13 0.94 5.33 5.12
C TRP A 13 -0.51 5.40 5.56
N LEU A 14 -0.86 6.42 6.35
CA LEU A 14 -2.24 6.82 6.60
C LEU A 14 -2.52 8.11 5.84
N ILE A 15 -3.49 8.06 4.94
CA ILE A 15 -3.93 9.23 4.16
C ILE A 15 -5.34 9.59 4.59
N LYS A 16 -5.52 10.85 4.98
CA LYS A 16 -6.81 11.39 5.41
C LYS A 16 -7.31 12.40 4.40
N PHE A 17 -8.38 12.08 3.71
CA PHE A 17 -9.20 13.02 2.94
C PHE A 17 -10.31 13.61 3.82
N ASP A 18 -11.11 14.53 3.29
CA ASP A 18 -12.18 15.19 4.06
C ASP A 18 -13.18 14.20 4.68
N LYS A 19 -13.48 13.08 4.01
CA LYS A 19 -14.49 12.10 4.43
C LYS A 19 -13.96 10.69 4.58
N THR A 20 -12.88 10.35 3.87
CA THR A 20 -12.36 8.98 3.78
C THR A 20 -10.94 8.91 4.30
N ASN A 21 -10.68 7.96 5.21
CA ASN A 21 -9.35 7.61 5.66
C ASN A 21 -8.92 6.32 4.98
N LEU A 22 -7.80 6.39 4.29
CA LEU A 22 -7.16 5.31 3.57
C LEU A 22 -5.87 4.91 4.26
N ILE A 23 -5.67 3.62 4.52
CA ILE A 23 -4.38 3.10 4.99
C ILE A 23 -3.73 2.26 3.91
N ILE A 24 -2.43 2.47 3.68
CA ILE A 24 -1.65 1.82 2.64
C ILE A 24 -0.58 0.97 3.29
N ASP A 25 -0.44 -0.29 2.87
CA ASP A 25 0.61 -1.24 3.28
C ASP A 25 0.92 -1.19 4.79
N PRO A 26 -0.07 -1.41 5.69
CA PRO A 26 0.06 -1.11 7.10
C PRO A 26 0.97 -2.10 7.83
N TRP A 27 2.03 -1.59 8.50
CA TRP A 27 2.78 -2.29 9.52
C TRP A 27 2.57 -1.56 10.86
N LEU A 28 1.70 -2.11 11.73
CA LEU A 28 1.20 -1.45 12.94
C LEU A 28 1.59 -2.16 14.23
N THR A 29 1.86 -3.47 14.16
CA THR A 29 2.12 -4.32 15.32
C THR A 29 2.99 -5.50 14.92
N GLY A 30 3.71 -6.08 15.89
CA GLY A 30 4.53 -7.26 15.69
C GLY A 30 5.77 -7.02 14.82
N ASP A 31 6.51 -8.10 14.61
CA ASP A 31 7.76 -8.08 13.85
C ASP A 31 7.51 -8.27 12.35
N LEU A 32 8.28 -7.56 11.56
CA LEU A 32 8.34 -7.73 10.11
C LEU A 32 9.39 -8.80 9.78
N VAL A 33 8.93 -9.96 9.37
CA VAL A 33 9.78 -11.11 9.09
C VAL A 33 9.66 -11.51 7.62
N PHE A 34 10.77 -11.58 6.92
CA PHE A 34 10.82 -12.04 5.54
C PHE A 34 11.17 -13.52 5.43
N PRO A 35 10.61 -14.25 4.47
CA PRO A 35 11.05 -15.59 4.16
C PRO A 35 12.56 -15.64 3.85
N PRO A 36 13.28 -16.69 4.24
CA PRO A 36 12.79 -17.92 4.88
C PRO A 36 12.62 -17.83 6.40
N GLY A 37 12.81 -16.68 7.05
CA GLY A 37 12.59 -16.51 8.49
C GLY A 37 13.40 -15.40 9.14
N GLU A 38 13.24 -15.22 10.45
CA GLU A 38 13.85 -14.15 11.24
C GLU A 38 15.37 -14.06 11.13
N TRP A 39 16.03 -15.17 10.94
CA TRP A 39 17.49 -15.23 10.79
C TRP A 39 17.99 -14.59 9.50
N PHE A 40 17.12 -14.44 8.50
CA PHE A 40 17.44 -13.80 7.22
C PHE A 40 17.22 -12.29 7.29
N PHE A 41 16.01 -11.88 7.65
CA PHE A 41 15.67 -10.47 7.83
C PHE A 41 14.50 -10.32 8.80
N LYS A 42 14.69 -9.46 9.79
CA LYS A 42 13.67 -9.09 10.78
C LYS A 42 13.74 -7.60 11.05
N GLY A 43 12.60 -6.94 10.96
CA GLY A 43 12.39 -5.59 11.47
C GLY A 43 11.49 -5.63 12.70
N SER A 44 11.69 -4.72 13.64
CA SER A 44 10.85 -4.59 14.82
C SER A 44 10.40 -3.13 14.98
N LEU A 45 9.19 -2.93 15.45
CA LEU A 45 8.69 -1.61 15.86
C LEU A 45 9.16 -1.34 17.29
N ASP A 46 9.59 -0.10 17.56
CA ASP A 46 9.87 0.33 18.94
C ASP A 46 8.61 0.30 19.81
N ASN A 47 7.47 0.65 19.21
CA ASN A 47 6.15 0.59 19.82
C ASN A 47 5.09 0.27 18.78
N GLU A 48 3.99 -0.35 19.21
CA GLU A 48 2.83 -0.54 18.34
C GLU A 48 2.23 0.81 17.92
N ILE A 49 1.78 0.87 16.67
CA ILE A 49 1.16 2.08 16.11
C ILE A 49 -0.35 1.99 16.28
N LEU A 50 -0.88 2.80 17.19
CA LEU A 50 -2.32 2.90 17.38
C LEU A 50 -2.92 3.88 16.36
N ILE A 51 -3.94 3.42 15.66
CA ILE A 51 -4.74 4.24 14.74
C ILE A 51 -6.08 4.52 15.44
N GLU A 52 -6.24 5.76 15.91
CA GLU A 52 -7.49 6.23 16.55
C GLU A 52 -8.58 6.55 15.53
N ASP A 53 -8.17 6.89 14.31
CA ASP A 53 -9.10 7.25 13.24
C ASP A 53 -9.83 6.02 12.70
N LYS A 54 -11.10 6.21 12.33
CA LYS A 54 -11.82 5.19 11.58
C LYS A 54 -11.18 5.04 10.19
N ILE A 55 -10.69 3.84 9.88
CA ILE A 55 -10.21 3.50 8.54
C ILE A 55 -11.38 3.01 7.70
N ASN A 56 -11.52 3.57 6.49
CA ASN A 56 -12.55 3.19 5.52
C ASN A 56 -12.03 2.15 4.54
N ILE A 57 -10.79 2.33 4.06
CA ILE A 57 -10.21 1.54 2.97
C ILE A 57 -8.79 1.12 3.34
N ILE A 58 -8.44 -0.14 3.05
CA ILE A 58 -7.05 -0.61 3.02
C ILE A 58 -6.62 -0.74 1.57
N LEU A 59 -5.46 -0.19 1.22
CA LEU A 59 -4.84 -0.30 -0.09
C LEU A 59 -3.54 -1.10 0.04
N LEU A 60 -3.41 -2.21 -0.72
CA LEU A 60 -2.21 -3.04 -0.69
C LEU A 60 -1.55 -3.08 -2.06
N THR A 61 -0.28 -2.73 -2.10
CA THR A 61 0.51 -2.67 -3.33
C THR A 61 0.95 -4.05 -3.80
N GLN A 62 1.35 -4.93 -2.86
CA GLN A 62 1.77 -6.30 -3.14
C GLN A 62 1.63 -7.22 -1.91
N SER A 63 2.14 -8.46 -2.02
CA SER A 63 1.98 -9.53 -1.03
C SER A 63 3.13 -9.74 -0.06
N LEU A 64 4.27 -9.07 -0.24
CA LEU A 64 5.40 -9.23 0.67
C LEU A 64 5.08 -8.71 2.09
N PRO A 65 5.78 -9.20 3.11
CA PRO A 65 5.47 -8.87 4.50
C PRO A 65 5.48 -7.39 4.84
N ASP A 66 6.31 -6.59 4.18
CA ASP A 66 6.44 -5.14 4.36
C ASP A 66 5.33 -4.32 3.66
N HIS A 67 4.45 -4.99 2.92
CA HIS A 67 3.27 -4.41 2.27
C HIS A 67 1.98 -5.08 2.77
N CYS A 68 1.97 -6.39 2.89
CA CYS A 68 0.81 -7.20 3.29
C CYS A 68 1.09 -7.85 4.66
N HIS A 69 1.27 -7.02 5.70
CA HIS A 69 1.67 -7.48 7.02
C HIS A 69 0.52 -8.17 7.76
N ILE A 70 0.57 -9.51 7.83
CA ILE A 70 -0.52 -10.34 8.38
C ILE A 70 -0.91 -9.97 9.80
N PRO A 71 0.01 -9.77 10.77
CA PRO A 71 -0.37 -9.36 12.12
C PRO A 71 -1.15 -8.05 12.14
N SER A 72 -0.71 -7.03 11.39
CA SER A 72 -1.43 -5.75 11.30
C SER A 72 -2.78 -5.89 10.64
N LEU A 73 -2.89 -6.69 9.55
CA LEU A 73 -4.16 -6.92 8.87
C LEU A 73 -5.20 -7.61 9.76
N LYS A 74 -4.76 -8.47 10.69
CA LYS A 74 -5.66 -9.13 11.65
C LYS A 74 -6.32 -8.16 12.64
N THR A 75 -5.81 -6.95 12.82
CA THR A 75 -6.42 -5.94 13.70
C THR A 75 -7.64 -5.26 13.09
N PHE A 76 -7.81 -5.35 11.78
CA PHE A 76 -8.94 -4.74 11.07
C PHE A 76 -10.18 -5.62 11.04
N LYS A 77 -11.35 -4.98 10.93
CA LYS A 77 -12.63 -5.66 10.73
C LYS A 77 -12.64 -6.40 9.39
N LYS A 78 -13.18 -7.62 9.37
CA LYS A 78 -13.18 -8.48 8.17
C LYS A 78 -14.04 -7.96 7.01
N ASN A 79 -14.93 -7.03 7.27
CA ASN A 79 -15.78 -6.38 6.27
C ASN A 79 -15.27 -5.01 5.80
N ILE A 80 -14.05 -4.61 6.19
CA ILE A 80 -13.42 -3.40 5.65
C ILE A 80 -13.16 -3.57 4.15
N ASP A 81 -13.34 -2.51 3.39
CA ASP A 81 -13.00 -2.53 1.97
C ASP A 81 -11.49 -2.59 1.76
N ILE A 82 -11.05 -3.58 0.99
CA ILE A 82 -9.63 -3.73 0.62
C ILE A 82 -9.49 -3.69 -0.88
N ILE A 83 -8.63 -2.80 -1.37
CA ILE A 83 -8.19 -2.75 -2.76
C ILE A 83 -6.76 -3.26 -2.79
N CYS A 84 -6.46 -4.19 -3.69
CA CYS A 84 -5.15 -4.81 -3.70
C CYS A 84 -4.68 -5.22 -5.09
N SER A 85 -3.36 -5.45 -5.21
CA SER A 85 -2.77 -6.16 -6.34
C SER A 85 -3.19 -7.63 -6.34
N LYS A 86 -3.03 -8.28 -7.47
CA LYS A 86 -3.36 -9.71 -7.63
C LYS A 86 -2.58 -10.59 -6.64
N SER A 87 -1.32 -10.24 -6.32
CA SER A 87 -0.48 -11.05 -5.45
C SER A 87 -1.00 -11.14 -4.01
N ALA A 88 -1.64 -10.09 -3.48
CA ALA A 88 -2.13 -10.06 -2.10
C ALA A 88 -3.45 -10.82 -1.90
N LYS A 89 -4.20 -11.11 -2.96
CA LYS A 89 -5.56 -11.68 -2.90
C LYS A 89 -5.65 -12.93 -2.03
N GLU A 90 -4.81 -13.93 -2.31
CA GLU A 90 -4.87 -15.23 -1.62
C GLU A 90 -4.62 -15.10 -0.10
N ILE A 91 -3.73 -14.20 0.31
CA ILE A 91 -3.46 -13.93 1.73
C ILE A 91 -4.72 -13.34 2.40
N LEU A 92 -5.36 -12.38 1.74
CA LEU A 92 -6.56 -11.74 2.26
C LEU A 92 -7.75 -12.70 2.37
N GLU A 93 -7.92 -13.60 1.40
CA GLU A 93 -8.93 -14.65 1.43
C GLU A 93 -8.68 -15.63 2.60
N LYS A 94 -7.42 -16.05 2.82
CA LYS A 94 -7.05 -16.87 3.99
C LYS A 94 -7.26 -16.15 5.32
N LEU A 95 -7.20 -14.83 5.33
CA LEU A 95 -7.52 -13.99 6.49
C LEU A 95 -9.02 -13.71 6.64
N GLU A 96 -9.87 -14.29 5.78
CA GLU A 96 -11.33 -14.21 5.82
C GLU A 96 -11.88 -12.79 5.64
N PHE A 97 -11.18 -11.92 4.90
CA PHE A 97 -11.74 -10.64 4.50
C PHE A 97 -12.85 -10.83 3.45
N SER A 98 -13.98 -10.17 3.65
CA SER A 98 -15.17 -10.33 2.82
C SER A 98 -15.32 -9.30 1.68
N SER A 99 -14.59 -8.17 1.75
CA SER A 99 -14.63 -7.11 0.73
C SER A 99 -13.27 -6.88 0.10
N ILE A 100 -12.88 -7.76 -0.83
CA ILE A 100 -11.60 -7.72 -1.54
C ILE A 100 -11.85 -7.33 -3.00
N LYS A 101 -11.21 -6.25 -3.45
CA LYS A 101 -11.27 -5.76 -4.83
C LYS A 101 -9.86 -5.77 -5.43
N VAL A 102 -9.62 -6.70 -6.34
CA VAL A 102 -8.34 -6.81 -7.05
C VAL A 102 -8.38 -5.91 -8.27
N LEU A 103 -7.43 -4.99 -8.39
CA LEU A 103 -7.26 -4.18 -9.58
C LEU A 103 -6.03 -4.63 -10.37
N LYS A 104 -6.15 -4.59 -11.69
CA LYS A 104 -5.03 -4.69 -12.63
C LYS A 104 -4.58 -3.30 -13.05
N PRO A 105 -3.35 -3.13 -13.52
CA PRO A 105 -2.91 -1.87 -14.11
C PRO A 105 -3.92 -1.31 -15.12
N SER A 106 -4.20 -0.01 -15.02
CA SER A 106 -5.20 0.76 -15.77
C SER A 106 -6.67 0.51 -15.38
N GLU A 107 -6.96 -0.40 -14.46
CA GLU A 107 -8.31 -0.53 -13.90
C GLU A 107 -8.55 0.54 -12.83
N LYS A 108 -9.80 1.03 -12.80
CA LYS A 108 -10.26 2.06 -11.85
C LYS A 108 -11.45 1.58 -11.05
N ILE A 109 -11.57 2.12 -9.85
CA ILE A 109 -12.75 1.95 -9.00
C ILE A 109 -13.10 3.27 -8.34
N ASN A 110 -14.41 3.55 -8.24
CA ASN A 110 -14.93 4.59 -7.37
C ASN A 110 -15.42 3.92 -6.09
N ILE A 111 -14.89 4.37 -4.95
CA ILE A 111 -15.23 3.82 -3.64
C ILE A 111 -15.23 4.95 -2.62
N GLU A 112 -16.28 5.02 -1.78
CA GLU A 112 -16.54 6.19 -0.95
C GLU A 112 -16.55 7.47 -1.80
N ASP A 113 -15.74 8.46 -1.48
CA ASP A 113 -15.59 9.69 -2.27
C ASP A 113 -14.26 9.75 -3.05
N LEU A 114 -13.63 8.59 -3.28
CA LEU A 114 -12.34 8.47 -3.97
C LEU A 114 -12.45 7.72 -5.30
N GLU A 115 -11.69 8.17 -6.29
CA GLU A 115 -11.31 7.38 -7.46
C GLU A 115 -9.93 6.79 -7.22
N ILE A 116 -9.80 5.47 -7.37
CA ILE A 116 -8.53 4.75 -7.24
C ILE A 116 -8.24 4.04 -8.55
N GLU A 117 -7.12 4.40 -9.18
CA GLU A 117 -6.61 3.77 -10.40
C GLU A 117 -5.36 2.96 -10.07
N ALA A 118 -5.31 1.69 -10.45
CA ALA A 118 -4.10 0.91 -10.39
C ALA A 118 -3.19 1.23 -11.59
N THR A 119 -1.90 1.39 -11.32
CA THR A 119 -0.84 1.51 -12.33
C THR A 119 0.05 0.28 -12.29
N ALA A 120 0.89 0.10 -13.29
CA ALA A 120 1.96 -0.89 -13.18
C ALA A 120 2.90 -0.48 -12.04
N GLY A 121 3.34 -1.45 -11.25
CA GLY A 121 4.40 -1.30 -10.28
C GLY A 121 5.76 -1.75 -10.85
N ALA A 122 6.79 -1.73 -10.01
CA ALA A 122 8.12 -2.15 -10.37
C ALA A 122 8.15 -3.62 -10.85
N PRO A 123 9.09 -3.99 -11.75
CA PRO A 123 9.26 -5.37 -12.21
C PRO A 123 9.97 -6.23 -11.14
N VAL A 124 9.36 -6.31 -9.96
CA VAL A 124 9.81 -7.15 -8.84
C VAL A 124 9.23 -8.56 -8.98
N PRO A 125 9.75 -9.58 -8.23
CA PRO A 125 9.25 -10.96 -8.36
C PRO A 125 7.75 -11.11 -8.08
N GLN A 126 7.17 -10.26 -7.24
CA GLN A 126 5.74 -10.25 -6.95
C GLN A 126 4.99 -9.32 -7.91
N ILE A 127 3.71 -9.62 -8.17
CA ILE A 127 2.86 -8.70 -8.92
C ILE A 127 2.52 -7.53 -8.02
N GLU A 128 3.03 -6.37 -8.40
CA GLU A 128 2.85 -5.11 -7.69
C GLU A 128 2.02 -4.12 -8.49
N ASN A 129 1.27 -3.30 -7.80
CA ASN A 129 0.61 -2.12 -8.35
C ASN A 129 1.18 -0.86 -7.70
N GLY A 130 1.38 0.19 -8.52
CA GLY A 130 1.26 1.54 -8.03
C GLY A 130 -0.22 1.96 -8.03
N TYR A 131 -0.53 3.09 -7.41
CA TYR A 131 -1.90 3.62 -7.38
C TYR A 131 -1.92 5.14 -7.52
N ILE A 132 -2.88 5.62 -8.31
CA ILE A 132 -3.31 7.02 -8.31
C ILE A 132 -4.61 7.09 -7.52
N VAL A 133 -4.66 7.93 -6.50
CA VAL A 133 -5.85 8.14 -5.66
C VAL A 133 -6.25 9.59 -5.73
N LYS A 134 -7.49 9.87 -6.09
CA LYS A 134 -8.03 11.22 -6.21
C LYS A 134 -9.38 11.34 -5.50
N ASP A 135 -9.62 12.51 -4.89
CA ASP A 135 -10.93 12.87 -4.37
C ASP A 135 -11.87 13.39 -5.49
N GLY A 136 -13.14 13.60 -5.16
CA GLY A 136 -14.13 14.13 -6.11
C GLY A 136 -13.83 15.53 -6.67
N LYS A 137 -12.78 16.20 -6.19
CA LYS A 137 -12.28 17.49 -6.71
C LYS A 137 -11.07 17.30 -7.63
N GLY A 138 -10.66 16.06 -7.89
CA GLY A 138 -9.49 15.70 -8.69
C GLY A 138 -8.16 15.89 -7.97
N LYS A 139 -8.18 16.11 -6.66
CA LYS A 139 -7.00 16.26 -5.83
C LYS A 139 -6.54 14.93 -5.31
N GLY A 140 -5.22 14.66 -5.42
CA GLY A 140 -4.74 13.34 -5.01
C GLY A 140 -3.25 13.13 -5.15
N PHE A 141 -2.87 11.86 -5.03
CA PHE A 141 -1.48 11.45 -5.02
C PHE A 141 -1.26 10.20 -5.88
N TYR A 142 -0.01 10.02 -6.26
CA TYR A 142 0.52 8.76 -6.79
C TYR A 142 1.38 8.09 -5.72
N ILE A 143 1.23 6.78 -5.55
CA ILE A 143 2.11 5.97 -4.71
C ILE A 143 2.61 4.75 -5.47
N GLU A 144 3.91 4.51 -5.36
CA GLU A 144 4.57 3.30 -5.84
C GLU A 144 5.81 3.04 -4.96
N PRO A 145 5.89 1.86 -4.30
CA PRO A 145 6.84 1.65 -3.22
C PRO A 145 8.28 1.32 -3.66
N HIS A 146 8.55 1.13 -4.94
CA HIS A 146 9.89 0.80 -5.45
C HIS A 146 10.48 1.80 -6.44
N GLY A 147 9.88 2.98 -6.57
CA GLY A 147 10.40 4.05 -7.42
C GLY A 147 10.09 3.91 -8.92
N TYR A 148 9.21 2.97 -9.30
CA TYR A 148 8.78 2.83 -10.68
C TYR A 148 7.75 3.90 -11.05
N LEU A 149 7.97 4.58 -12.17
CA LEU A 149 7.02 5.56 -12.69
C LEU A 149 6.35 5.02 -13.96
N ASP A 150 5.09 4.59 -13.82
CA ASP A 150 4.26 4.19 -14.95
C ASP A 150 4.08 5.35 -15.94
N GLY A 151 4.15 5.05 -17.23
CA GLY A 151 4.01 6.06 -18.28
C GLY A 151 2.71 6.86 -18.23
N ASN A 152 1.62 6.23 -17.78
CA ASN A 152 0.30 6.87 -17.66
C ASN A 152 0.26 7.95 -16.55
N VAL A 153 1.13 7.86 -15.56
CA VAL A 153 1.21 8.85 -14.45
C VAL A 153 1.64 10.22 -14.97
N LYS A 154 2.50 10.27 -15.99
CA LYS A 154 3.06 11.52 -16.56
C LYS A 154 2.00 12.46 -17.14
N SER A 155 0.86 11.93 -17.55
CA SER A 155 -0.25 12.70 -18.12
C SER A 155 -1.31 13.11 -17.09
N GLN A 156 -1.13 12.73 -15.83
CA GLN A 156 -2.09 12.97 -14.76
C GLN A 156 -1.73 14.22 -13.95
N GLU A 157 -2.73 15.01 -13.57
CA GLU A 157 -2.55 16.03 -12.54
C GLU A 157 -2.51 15.35 -11.17
N ILE A 158 -1.41 15.51 -10.45
CA ILE A 158 -1.11 14.87 -9.17
C ILE A 158 -0.53 15.91 -8.23
N ASP A 159 -1.08 16.01 -7.01
CA ASP A 159 -0.61 17.00 -6.01
C ASP A 159 0.60 16.49 -5.22
N ALA A 160 0.76 15.16 -5.07
CA ALA A 160 1.87 14.56 -4.35
C ALA A 160 2.29 13.20 -4.93
N VAL A 161 3.56 12.85 -4.76
CA VAL A 161 4.11 11.54 -5.09
C VAL A 161 4.70 10.94 -3.83
N ILE A 162 4.33 9.71 -3.53
CA ILE A 162 4.87 8.90 -2.45
C ILE A 162 5.68 7.78 -3.09
N THR A 163 6.99 7.87 -2.97
CA THR A 163 7.93 6.92 -3.56
C THR A 163 9.24 6.90 -2.77
N PRO A 164 9.99 5.79 -2.70
CA PRO A 164 11.28 5.78 -2.05
C PRO A 164 12.27 6.64 -2.83
N THR A 165 13.17 7.27 -2.08
CA THR A 165 14.29 8.05 -2.62
C THR A 165 15.63 7.36 -2.37
N ILE A 166 15.61 6.13 -1.85
CA ILE A 166 16.80 5.36 -1.48
C ILE A 166 16.94 4.20 -2.45
N ASN A 167 18.16 4.08 -3.00
CA ASN A 167 18.54 2.93 -3.81
C ASN A 167 19.02 1.80 -2.89
N LEU A 168 18.29 0.67 -2.83
CA LEU A 168 18.70 -0.51 -2.08
C LEU A 168 19.49 -1.44 -3.02
N GLY A 169 20.76 -1.64 -2.71
CA GLY A 169 21.61 -2.62 -3.37
C GLY A 169 21.96 -3.77 -2.43
N LEU A 170 21.78 -5.01 -2.87
CA LEU A 170 22.34 -6.16 -2.17
C LEU A 170 23.68 -6.54 -2.78
N PRO A 171 24.72 -6.81 -1.97
CA PRO A 171 25.98 -7.37 -2.47
C PRO A 171 25.68 -8.64 -3.26
N LEU A 172 26.21 -8.77 -4.47
CA LEU A 172 26.05 -9.90 -5.40
C LEU A 172 24.71 -9.98 -6.18
N VAL A 173 23.69 -9.20 -5.84
CA VAL A 173 22.38 -9.27 -6.52
C VAL A 173 22.09 -7.99 -7.33
N GLY A 174 22.82 -6.92 -7.11
CA GLY A 174 22.64 -5.63 -7.78
C GLY A 174 21.73 -4.69 -7.01
N SER A 175 21.47 -3.51 -7.60
CA SER A 175 20.54 -2.52 -7.05
C SER A 175 19.13 -2.83 -7.51
N PHE A 176 18.19 -2.79 -6.57
CA PHE A 176 16.76 -2.73 -6.84
C PHE A 176 16.36 -1.26 -6.79
N VAL A 177 15.93 -0.72 -7.91
CA VAL A 177 15.32 0.61 -8.01
C VAL A 177 13.86 0.40 -8.22
#